data_f44cabd577edcf7cb70a77e01462a885
#
_entry.id   f44cabd577edcf7cb70a77e01462a885
#
_cell.length_a   1.000
_cell.length_b   1.000
_cell.length_c   1.000
_cell.angle_alpha   90.00
_cell.angle_beta   90.00
_cell.angle_gamma   90.00
#
_symmetry.space_group_name_H-M   'P 1'
#
loop_
_entity.id
_entity.type
_entity.pdbx_description
1 polymer ?
#
loop_
_entity_poly.entity_id
_entity_poly.type
_entity_poly.pdbx_seq_one_letter_code
_entity_poly.pdbx_strand_id
1 'polypeptide(L)'
;KFIDTGLGMTADEVEEYITQIAFSGATEFLSKYKDKTTDDQIIGHFGLGFYSAFMVADEVHIDTLSYKEGAAPVHWTCDGGTEYDMQEGNKTTVGTEITLFLNDESTEFSNEYRMREIIEKYCSFMPVNIYLSKENAPQEYETIDEAELRDDDVIVERIHEDAKTEEKENDKGEKEVVEVSPAKDKVKINKRPVSLSDPEPLWMKHPNSCTDEEYKEFYRKVFMDYKEPLFWIHLNMDYPFNLKGILYFPKINTEYDSIEGTIKLYNNQVFIADNIKEVIPEFLLLLKGVIDCPDLPLNVSRSALQNDGFVKKISEYITKKVADKLTGMCKTDRESYEKYWDDISPFIKY
;
A
#
# COMPACT_ATOMS: atom_id res chain seq x y z
N LYS A 1 10.31 3.03 -16.14
CA LYS A 1 9.25 4.00 -16.42
C LYS A 1 8.24 4.04 -15.30
N PHE A 2 7.73 5.23 -15.00
CA PHE A 2 6.59 5.48 -14.10
C PHE A 2 5.51 6.16 -14.95
N ILE A 3 4.34 5.55 -15.00
CA ILE A 3 3.25 6.02 -15.87
C ILE A 3 2.03 6.27 -15.00
N ASP A 4 1.48 7.49 -15.05
CA ASP A 4 0.24 7.85 -14.37
C ASP A 4 -0.80 8.38 -15.37
N THR A 5 -2.04 8.32 -14.95
CA THR A 5 -3.21 8.86 -15.65
C THR A 5 -3.77 10.10 -14.93
N GLY A 6 -2.89 10.86 -14.27
CA GLY A 6 -3.22 12.09 -13.55
C GLY A 6 -3.55 13.26 -14.48
N LEU A 7 -3.47 14.47 -13.96
CA LEU A 7 -3.84 15.68 -14.70
C LEU A 7 -2.88 16.03 -15.86
N GLY A 8 -1.68 15.46 -15.84
CA GLY A 8 -0.62 15.88 -16.74
C GLY A 8 -0.18 17.33 -16.50
N MET A 9 0.75 17.81 -17.31
CA MET A 9 1.31 19.16 -17.20
C MET A 9 1.40 19.83 -18.58
N THR A 10 1.21 21.15 -18.61
CA THR A 10 1.57 22.01 -19.76
C THR A 10 3.08 22.33 -19.73
N ALA A 11 3.62 22.89 -20.81
CA ALA A 11 5.02 23.31 -20.84
C ALA A 11 5.37 24.30 -19.71
N ASP A 12 4.50 25.29 -19.47
CA ASP A 12 4.68 26.27 -18.39
C ASP A 12 4.68 25.59 -17.02
N GLU A 13 3.80 24.58 -16.81
CA GLU A 13 3.73 23.82 -15.56
C GLU A 13 4.97 22.91 -15.37
N VAL A 14 5.52 22.34 -16.44
CA VAL A 14 6.79 21.59 -16.38
C VAL A 14 7.93 22.54 -15.98
N GLU A 15 8.00 23.73 -16.58
CA GLU A 15 9.00 24.72 -16.23
C GLU A 15 8.86 25.19 -14.78
N GLU A 16 7.64 25.39 -14.29
CA GLU A 16 7.38 25.86 -12.93
C GLU A 16 7.61 24.78 -11.87
N TYR A 17 7.09 23.56 -12.08
CA TYR A 17 7.05 22.51 -11.04
C TYR A 17 8.22 21.53 -11.10
N ILE A 18 8.85 21.36 -12.25
CA ILE A 18 9.93 20.42 -12.45
C ILE A 18 11.30 21.12 -12.43
N THR A 19 11.43 22.29 -13.05
CA THR A 19 12.75 22.94 -13.17
C THR A 19 13.09 23.86 -11.99
N GLN A 20 12.11 24.24 -11.19
CA GLN A 20 12.33 25.08 -9.99
C GLN A 20 12.46 24.21 -8.74
N ILE A 21 13.68 24.15 -8.19
CA ILE A 21 13.98 23.38 -6.98
C ILE A 21 13.17 23.88 -5.80
N ALA A 22 12.60 22.95 -5.03
CA ALA A 22 11.78 23.21 -3.85
C ALA A 22 10.48 24.01 -4.11
N PHE A 23 10.02 24.07 -5.35
CA PHE A 23 8.72 24.58 -5.70
C PHE A 23 7.70 23.44 -5.74
N SER A 24 6.54 23.62 -5.11
CA SER A 24 5.47 22.60 -5.08
C SER A 24 4.14 23.24 -5.44
N GLY A 25 3.48 22.70 -6.46
CA GLY A 25 2.10 23.06 -6.82
C GLY A 25 1.04 22.60 -5.81
N ALA A 26 1.42 21.91 -4.73
CA ALA A 26 0.50 21.36 -3.73
C ALA A 26 -0.44 22.44 -3.15
N THR A 27 0.08 23.59 -2.78
CA THR A 27 -0.72 24.68 -2.19
C THR A 27 -1.73 25.25 -3.19
N GLU A 28 -1.34 25.43 -4.45
CA GLU A 28 -2.23 25.91 -5.50
C GLU A 28 -3.30 24.86 -5.82
N PHE A 29 -2.90 23.60 -5.93
CA PHE A 29 -3.80 22.46 -6.11
C PHE A 29 -4.86 22.41 -5.00
N LEU A 30 -4.46 22.47 -3.74
CA LEU A 30 -5.36 22.50 -2.58
C LEU A 30 -6.33 23.68 -2.64
N SER A 31 -5.84 24.87 -2.97
CA SER A 31 -6.70 26.05 -3.07
C SER A 31 -7.76 25.92 -4.17
N LYS A 32 -7.40 25.30 -5.29
CA LYS A 32 -8.26 25.08 -6.45
C LYS A 32 -9.29 23.97 -6.27
N TYR A 33 -8.93 22.95 -5.49
CA TYR A 33 -9.76 21.75 -5.27
C TYR A 33 -10.21 21.59 -3.82
N LYS A 34 -10.22 22.65 -3.04
CA LYS A 34 -10.50 22.69 -1.60
C LYS A 34 -11.80 21.97 -1.17
N ASP A 35 -12.80 21.96 -2.04
CA ASP A 35 -14.08 21.28 -1.78
C ASP A 35 -14.06 19.77 -2.10
N LYS A 36 -12.99 19.28 -2.74
CA LYS A 36 -12.88 17.88 -3.22
C LYS A 36 -11.70 17.11 -2.63
N THR A 37 -10.74 17.82 -2.05
CA THR A 37 -9.51 17.22 -1.50
C THR A 37 -9.22 17.82 -0.13
N THR A 38 -8.70 17.01 0.79
CA THR A 38 -8.18 17.45 2.08
C THR A 38 -6.66 17.56 2.01
N ASP A 39 -6.06 18.40 2.85
CA ASP A 39 -4.60 18.52 2.98
C ASP A 39 -3.92 17.16 3.22
N ASP A 40 -4.63 16.26 3.89
CA ASP A 40 -4.16 14.91 4.22
C ASP A 40 -3.98 13.99 2.99
N GLN A 41 -4.55 14.33 1.83
CA GLN A 41 -4.45 13.53 0.61
C GLN A 41 -3.20 13.84 -0.21
N ILE A 42 -2.50 14.93 0.08
CA ILE A 42 -1.28 15.31 -0.64
C ILE A 42 -0.06 14.75 0.07
N ILE A 43 0.66 13.86 -0.61
CA ILE A 43 1.87 13.24 -0.10
C ILE A 43 3.09 14.17 -0.24
N GLY A 44 3.18 14.92 -1.35
CA GLY A 44 4.32 15.76 -1.69
C GLY A 44 4.12 17.22 -1.28
N HIS A 45 4.92 17.73 -0.32
CA HIS A 45 4.82 19.12 0.15
C HIS A 45 6.05 19.98 -0.15
N PHE A 46 7.21 19.37 -0.45
CA PHE A 46 8.49 20.06 -0.49
C PHE A 46 9.03 20.37 -1.89
N GLY A 47 8.42 19.81 -2.94
CA GLY A 47 8.91 19.96 -4.33
C GLY A 47 10.32 19.40 -4.58
N LEU A 48 10.77 18.45 -3.75
CA LEU A 48 12.13 17.89 -3.82
C LEU A 48 12.16 16.41 -4.19
N GLY A 49 11.04 15.70 -4.09
CA GLY A 49 10.97 14.25 -4.30
C GLY A 49 11.40 13.82 -5.70
N PHE A 50 11.03 14.59 -6.71
CA PHE A 50 11.39 14.31 -8.11
C PHE A 50 12.90 14.24 -8.32
N TYR A 51 13.66 15.12 -7.68
CA TYR A 51 15.12 15.17 -7.88
C TYR A 51 15.87 13.95 -7.36
N SER A 52 15.24 13.11 -6.53
CA SER A 52 15.80 11.82 -6.13
C SER A 52 15.98 10.86 -7.32
N ALA A 53 15.31 11.10 -8.44
CA ALA A 53 15.50 10.35 -9.69
C ALA A 53 16.95 10.38 -10.17
N PHE A 54 17.63 11.52 -10.03
CA PHE A 54 19.03 11.71 -10.43
C PHE A 54 20.04 11.02 -9.49
N MET A 55 19.60 10.47 -8.37
CA MET A 55 20.46 9.60 -7.55
C MET A 55 20.66 8.22 -8.17
N VAL A 56 19.74 7.80 -9.05
CA VAL A 56 19.73 6.46 -9.64
C VAL A 56 19.77 6.47 -11.18
N ALA A 57 19.65 7.63 -11.80
CA ALA A 57 19.61 7.77 -13.25
C ALA A 57 20.63 8.81 -13.75
N ASP A 58 21.27 8.50 -14.86
CA ASP A 58 22.14 9.43 -15.60
C ASP A 58 21.32 10.42 -16.43
N GLU A 59 20.09 10.04 -16.79
CA GLU A 59 19.19 10.87 -17.59
C GLU A 59 17.75 10.57 -17.20
N VAL A 60 16.91 11.60 -17.20
CA VAL A 60 15.47 11.53 -16.88
C VAL A 60 14.67 12.18 -17.99
N HIS A 61 13.68 11.46 -18.53
CA HIS A 61 12.73 12.01 -19.48
C HIS A 61 11.34 12.10 -18.86
N ILE A 62 10.61 13.15 -19.20
CA ILE A 62 9.21 13.34 -18.86
C ILE A 62 8.42 13.54 -20.14
N ASP A 63 7.45 12.67 -20.39
CA ASP A 63 6.44 12.83 -21.43
C ASP A 63 5.10 13.09 -20.76
N THR A 64 4.50 14.26 -21.00
CA THR A 64 3.27 14.65 -20.30
C THR A 64 2.28 15.31 -21.25
N LEU A 65 0.98 15.11 -21.00
CA LEU A 65 -0.12 15.79 -21.67
C LEU A 65 -1.13 16.27 -20.63
N SER A 66 -1.32 17.57 -20.56
CA SER A 66 -2.28 18.19 -19.63
C SER A 66 -3.72 17.89 -20.02
N TYR A 67 -4.60 17.76 -18.99
CA TYR A 67 -6.06 17.67 -19.17
C TYR A 67 -6.70 18.97 -19.70
N LYS A 68 -5.96 20.07 -19.71
CA LYS A 68 -6.46 21.37 -20.17
C LYS A 68 -6.74 21.32 -21.67
N GLU A 69 -7.91 21.85 -22.06
CA GLU A 69 -8.32 21.88 -23.47
C GLU A 69 -7.32 22.65 -24.33
N GLY A 70 -6.90 22.04 -25.43
CA GLY A 70 -5.92 22.63 -26.36
C GLY A 70 -4.46 22.55 -25.90
N ALA A 71 -4.16 21.88 -24.78
CA ALA A 71 -2.78 21.69 -24.35
C ALA A 71 -2.01 20.81 -25.34
N ALA A 72 -0.78 21.22 -25.69
CA ALA A 72 0.14 20.41 -26.47
C ALA A 72 0.90 19.41 -25.54
N PRO A 73 1.23 18.21 -26.03
CA PRO A 73 2.09 17.29 -25.28
C PRO A 73 3.50 17.86 -25.13
N VAL A 74 4.14 17.56 -24.03
CA VAL A 74 5.48 18.06 -23.70
C VAL A 74 6.43 16.88 -23.51
N HIS A 75 7.62 17.00 -24.09
CA HIS A 75 8.77 16.12 -23.86
C HIS A 75 9.87 16.95 -23.20
N TRP A 76 10.30 16.56 -22.02
CA TRP A 76 11.37 17.20 -21.25
C TRP A 76 12.46 16.20 -20.90
N THR A 77 13.73 16.62 -20.98
CA THR A 77 14.89 15.78 -20.66
C THR A 77 15.93 16.54 -19.87
N CYS A 78 16.59 15.85 -18.95
CA CYS A 78 17.70 16.39 -18.16
C CYS A 78 18.65 15.27 -17.72
N ASP A 79 19.95 15.57 -17.69
CA ASP A 79 21.02 14.68 -17.21
C ASP A 79 21.39 14.92 -15.73
N GLY A 80 20.59 15.70 -15.01
CA GLY A 80 20.88 16.08 -13.62
C GLY A 80 21.79 17.30 -13.50
N GLY A 81 22.23 17.89 -14.60
CA GLY A 81 22.97 19.14 -14.66
C GLY A 81 22.08 20.37 -14.47
N THR A 82 22.60 21.53 -14.87
CA THR A 82 21.89 22.82 -14.79
C THR A 82 21.06 23.14 -16.03
N GLU A 83 21.20 22.34 -17.07
CA GLU A 83 20.54 22.52 -18.34
C GLU A 83 19.50 21.39 -18.56
N TYR A 84 18.42 21.72 -19.22
CA TYR A 84 17.40 20.78 -19.67
C TYR A 84 16.99 21.11 -21.11
N ASP A 85 16.44 20.12 -21.79
CA ASP A 85 15.80 20.32 -23.10
C ASP A 85 14.29 20.11 -22.96
N MET A 86 13.49 20.94 -23.64
CA MET A 86 12.04 20.82 -23.62
C MET A 86 11.50 21.12 -25.01
N GLN A 87 10.69 20.22 -25.54
CA GLN A 87 10.11 20.31 -26.86
C GLN A 87 8.67 19.74 -26.87
N GLU A 88 7.97 19.90 -27.99
CA GLU A 88 6.68 19.25 -28.20
C GLU A 88 6.85 17.73 -28.20
N GLY A 89 6.03 17.04 -27.39
CA GLY A 89 6.06 15.60 -27.22
C GLY A 89 5.09 14.87 -28.16
N ASN A 90 5.01 13.55 -27.99
CA ASN A 90 4.16 12.67 -28.79
C ASN A 90 3.06 11.98 -27.95
N LYS A 91 2.89 12.32 -26.68
CA LYS A 91 1.91 11.69 -25.80
C LYS A 91 0.49 12.05 -26.25
N THR A 92 -0.37 11.04 -26.39
CA THR A 92 -1.73 11.20 -26.91
C THR A 92 -2.81 11.05 -25.82
N THR A 93 -2.43 10.58 -24.64
CA THR A 93 -3.32 10.41 -23.49
C THR A 93 -2.93 11.34 -22.36
N VAL A 94 -3.91 11.89 -21.65
CA VAL A 94 -3.68 12.73 -20.47
C VAL A 94 -2.95 11.94 -19.39
N GLY A 95 -2.01 12.58 -18.71
CA GLY A 95 -1.18 12.00 -17.66
C GLY A 95 0.30 12.21 -17.90
N THR A 96 1.14 11.58 -17.09
CA THR A 96 2.60 11.74 -17.14
C THR A 96 3.30 10.39 -17.22
N GLU A 97 4.36 10.32 -18.01
CA GLU A 97 5.31 9.21 -18.08
C GLU A 97 6.70 9.73 -17.74
N ILE A 98 7.34 9.17 -16.72
CA ILE A 98 8.72 9.48 -16.33
C ILE A 98 9.59 8.27 -16.63
N THR A 99 10.59 8.46 -17.48
CA THR A 99 11.58 7.42 -17.83
C THR A 99 12.90 7.73 -17.16
N LEU A 100 13.40 6.80 -16.36
CA LEU A 100 14.72 6.86 -15.73
C LEU A 100 15.70 5.99 -16.51
N PHE A 101 16.76 6.56 -17.02
CA PHE A 101 17.88 5.83 -17.61
C PHE A 101 18.89 5.58 -16.51
N LEU A 102 18.83 4.37 -15.95
CA LEU A 102 19.58 4.03 -14.73
C LEU A 102 21.09 4.12 -14.96
N ASN A 103 21.81 4.70 -13.99
CA ASN A 103 23.26 4.66 -13.95
C ASN A 103 23.79 3.25 -13.64
N ASP A 104 25.09 3.03 -13.84
CA ASP A 104 25.73 1.72 -13.69
C ASP A 104 25.58 1.15 -12.26
N GLU A 105 25.58 2.02 -11.24
CA GLU A 105 25.48 1.61 -9.83
C GLU A 105 24.06 1.20 -9.43
N SER A 106 23.06 1.61 -10.22
CA SER A 106 21.63 1.45 -9.92
C SER A 106 20.92 0.41 -10.81
N THR A 107 21.69 -0.37 -11.57
CA THR A 107 21.14 -1.40 -12.48
C THR A 107 20.29 -2.48 -11.79
N GLU A 108 20.46 -2.66 -10.47
CA GLU A 108 19.61 -3.55 -9.68
C GLU A 108 18.12 -3.20 -9.79
N PHE A 109 17.77 -1.93 -9.97
CA PHE A 109 16.38 -1.46 -10.08
C PHE A 109 15.73 -1.78 -11.43
N SER A 110 16.49 -2.27 -12.42
CA SER A 110 15.92 -2.85 -13.64
C SER A 110 15.39 -4.28 -13.44
N ASN A 111 15.68 -4.89 -12.30
CA ASN A 111 15.22 -6.22 -11.96
C ASN A 111 13.79 -6.17 -11.40
N GLU A 112 12.87 -6.94 -12.00
CA GLU A 112 11.46 -6.97 -11.59
C GLU A 112 11.26 -7.39 -10.13
N TYR A 113 12.00 -8.40 -9.66
CA TYR A 113 11.90 -8.87 -8.26
C TYR A 113 12.35 -7.80 -7.29
N ARG A 114 13.43 -7.07 -7.62
CA ARG A 114 13.92 -5.99 -6.78
C ARG A 114 12.93 -4.83 -6.73
N MET A 115 12.35 -4.44 -7.87
CA MET A 115 11.32 -3.41 -7.91
C MET A 115 10.07 -3.81 -7.15
N ARG A 116 9.64 -5.06 -7.28
CA ARG A 116 8.50 -5.60 -6.51
C ARG A 116 8.76 -5.50 -5.00
N GLU A 117 9.92 -5.92 -4.54
CA GLU A 117 10.32 -5.85 -3.13
C GLU A 117 10.26 -4.39 -2.59
N ILE A 118 10.74 -3.44 -3.39
CA ILE A 118 10.71 -2.01 -3.03
C ILE A 118 9.26 -1.48 -2.96
N ILE A 119 8.44 -1.80 -3.97
CA ILE A 119 7.03 -1.37 -4.00
C ILE A 119 6.29 -2.00 -2.81
N GLU A 120 6.46 -3.28 -2.55
CA GLU A 120 5.84 -3.98 -1.42
C GLU A 120 6.29 -3.42 -0.07
N LYS A 121 7.54 -2.99 0.05
CA LYS A 121 8.05 -2.39 1.30
C LYS A 121 7.51 -0.98 1.55
N TYR A 122 7.57 -0.12 0.54
CA TYR A 122 7.32 1.32 0.72
C TYR A 122 5.95 1.79 0.25
N CYS A 123 5.32 1.07 -0.66
CA CYS A 123 4.13 1.51 -1.38
C CYS A 123 2.91 0.60 -1.20
N SER A 124 2.98 -0.46 -0.36
CA SER A 124 1.91 -1.45 -0.20
C SER A 124 0.54 -0.88 0.13
N PHE A 125 0.51 0.29 0.74
CA PHE A 125 -0.73 0.91 1.19
C PHE A 125 -0.93 2.33 0.64
N MET A 126 -0.17 2.69 -0.39
CA MET A 126 -0.41 3.99 -1.05
C MET A 126 -1.85 4.10 -1.55
N PRO A 127 -2.46 5.31 -1.48
CA PRO A 127 -3.87 5.52 -1.82
C PRO A 127 -4.16 5.49 -3.33
N VAL A 128 -3.32 4.79 -4.10
CA VAL A 128 -3.44 4.56 -5.53
C VAL A 128 -3.05 3.13 -5.86
N ASN A 129 -3.67 2.54 -6.88
CA ASN A 129 -3.26 1.24 -7.38
C ASN A 129 -1.91 1.34 -8.10
N ILE A 130 -0.99 0.43 -7.76
CA ILE A 130 0.35 0.37 -8.35
C ILE A 130 0.51 -0.98 -9.03
N TYR A 131 0.83 -0.95 -10.30
CA TYR A 131 1.06 -2.13 -11.12
C TYR A 131 2.52 -2.16 -11.57
N LEU A 132 3.11 -3.34 -11.59
CA LEU A 132 4.47 -3.56 -12.09
C LEU A 132 4.40 -4.47 -13.31
N SER A 133 4.99 -4.04 -14.41
CA SER A 133 5.08 -4.83 -15.63
C SER A 133 6.46 -4.69 -16.25
N LYS A 134 6.86 -5.71 -17.01
CA LYS A 134 8.06 -5.69 -17.82
C LYS A 134 7.68 -5.35 -19.26
N GLU A 135 8.32 -4.35 -19.87
CA GLU A 135 7.95 -3.80 -21.17
C GLU A 135 7.87 -4.86 -22.28
N ASN A 136 8.81 -5.82 -22.29
CA ASN A 136 8.88 -6.87 -23.31
C ASN A 136 8.45 -8.24 -22.78
N ALA A 137 7.61 -8.29 -21.74
CA ALA A 137 7.10 -9.57 -21.25
C ALA A 137 6.12 -10.17 -22.26
N PRO A 138 6.15 -11.50 -22.48
CA PRO A 138 5.14 -12.17 -23.28
C PRO A 138 3.77 -11.97 -22.63
N GLN A 139 2.73 -11.83 -23.49
CA GLN A 139 1.35 -11.73 -23.01
C GLN A 139 0.99 -13.00 -22.23
N GLU A 140 0.59 -12.84 -20.98
CA GLU A 140 0.03 -13.91 -20.15
C GLU A 140 -1.49 -13.95 -20.27
N TYR A 141 -2.06 -15.12 -20.07
CA TYR A 141 -3.49 -15.37 -20.13
C TYR A 141 -3.97 -16.02 -18.85
N GLU A 142 -5.23 -15.78 -18.51
CA GLU A 142 -5.92 -16.49 -17.43
C GLU A 142 -7.30 -16.96 -17.91
N THR A 143 -7.81 -18.04 -17.31
CA THR A 143 -9.13 -18.58 -17.61
C THR A 143 -10.02 -18.35 -16.41
N ILE A 144 -11.13 -17.67 -16.61
CA ILE A 144 -12.11 -17.32 -15.58
C ILE A 144 -13.48 -17.91 -15.93
N ASP A 145 -14.38 -18.00 -14.97
CA ASP A 145 -15.78 -18.31 -15.25
C ASP A 145 -16.43 -17.13 -15.99
N GLU A 146 -17.31 -17.37 -16.95
CA GLU A 146 -17.93 -16.29 -17.75
C GLU A 146 -18.68 -15.27 -16.89
N ALA A 147 -19.18 -15.71 -15.73
CA ALA A 147 -19.84 -14.84 -14.75
C ALA A 147 -18.91 -13.82 -14.07
N GLU A 148 -17.60 -14.04 -14.14
CA GLU A 148 -16.56 -13.16 -13.57
C GLU A 148 -16.00 -12.15 -14.58
N LEU A 149 -16.53 -12.15 -15.82
CA LEU A 149 -16.10 -11.25 -16.88
C LEU A 149 -16.41 -9.80 -16.53
N ARG A 150 -15.45 -8.91 -16.78
CA ARG A 150 -15.57 -7.46 -16.60
C ARG A 150 -15.61 -6.76 -17.96
N ASP A 151 -16.13 -5.53 -17.98
CA ASP A 151 -16.26 -4.74 -19.20
C ASP A 151 -14.92 -4.38 -19.86
N ASP A 152 -13.86 -4.35 -19.07
CA ASP A 152 -12.49 -4.01 -19.49
C ASP A 152 -11.64 -5.24 -19.86
N ASP A 153 -12.17 -6.46 -19.73
CA ASP A 153 -11.44 -7.68 -20.08
C ASP A 153 -11.29 -7.87 -21.59
N VAL A 154 -10.07 -8.21 -22.00
CA VAL A 154 -9.80 -8.57 -23.39
C VAL A 154 -9.96 -10.07 -23.56
N ILE A 155 -11.07 -10.45 -24.18
CA ILE A 155 -11.42 -11.85 -24.45
C ILE A 155 -10.55 -12.39 -25.59
N VAL A 156 -9.88 -13.51 -25.32
CA VAL A 156 -9.07 -14.26 -26.30
C VAL A 156 -9.85 -15.43 -26.85
N GLU A 157 -10.53 -16.19 -26.00
CA GLU A 157 -11.25 -17.41 -26.36
C GLU A 157 -12.39 -17.68 -25.38
N ARG A 158 -13.50 -18.24 -25.89
CA ARG A 158 -14.60 -18.77 -25.05
C ARG A 158 -14.52 -20.27 -25.02
N ILE A 159 -14.56 -20.88 -23.85
CA ILE A 159 -14.37 -22.33 -23.63
C ILE A 159 -15.65 -22.86 -22.99
N HIS A 160 -16.28 -23.82 -23.65
CA HIS A 160 -17.40 -24.56 -23.08
C HIS A 160 -16.88 -25.88 -22.51
N GLU A 161 -17.05 -26.09 -21.21
CA GLU A 161 -16.79 -27.37 -20.54
C GLU A 161 -18.10 -28.13 -20.36
N ASP A 162 -18.22 -29.26 -21.04
CA ASP A 162 -19.38 -30.15 -20.88
C ASP A 162 -19.49 -30.70 -19.44
N ALA A 163 -20.70 -31.00 -19.03
CA ALA A 163 -20.95 -31.63 -17.72
C ALA A 163 -20.19 -32.95 -17.59
N LYS A 164 -19.47 -33.13 -16.49
CA LYS A 164 -18.80 -34.41 -16.18
C LYS A 164 -19.78 -35.34 -15.47
N THR A 165 -19.97 -36.49 -16.07
CA THR A 165 -20.81 -37.56 -15.52
C THR A 165 -19.96 -38.77 -15.15
N GLU A 166 -20.23 -39.38 -14.02
CA GLU A 166 -19.64 -40.66 -13.60
C GLU A 166 -20.73 -41.74 -13.45
N GLU A 167 -20.45 -42.96 -13.91
CA GLU A 167 -21.28 -44.11 -13.60
C GLU A 167 -21.03 -44.54 -12.16
N LYS A 168 -22.04 -44.50 -11.30
CA LYS A 168 -22.02 -45.08 -9.94
C LYS A 168 -23.03 -46.20 -9.85
N GLU A 169 -22.62 -47.28 -9.21
CA GLU A 169 -23.56 -48.39 -8.88
C GLU A 169 -24.40 -47.96 -7.68
N ASN A 170 -25.76 -48.01 -7.85
CA ASN A 170 -26.67 -47.76 -6.75
C ASN A 170 -26.79 -49.00 -5.81
N ASP A 171 -27.43 -48.85 -4.66
CA ASP A 171 -27.56 -49.89 -3.67
C ASP A 171 -28.32 -51.16 -4.17
N LYS A 172 -28.86 -51.13 -5.40
CA LYS A 172 -29.51 -52.23 -6.08
C LYS A 172 -28.63 -52.91 -7.15
N GLY A 173 -27.40 -52.48 -7.33
CA GLY A 173 -26.46 -52.99 -8.34
C GLY A 173 -26.74 -52.50 -9.76
N GLU A 174 -27.52 -51.42 -9.93
CA GLU A 174 -27.77 -50.80 -11.24
C GLU A 174 -26.85 -49.60 -11.42
N LYS A 175 -26.32 -49.47 -12.64
CA LYS A 175 -25.46 -48.33 -13.01
C LYS A 175 -26.33 -47.09 -13.22
N GLU A 176 -26.10 -46.08 -12.45
CA GLU A 176 -26.71 -44.74 -12.58
C GLU A 176 -25.65 -43.72 -12.96
N VAL A 177 -25.96 -42.94 -13.99
CA VAL A 177 -25.08 -41.83 -14.43
C VAL A 177 -25.36 -40.65 -13.54
N VAL A 178 -24.40 -40.30 -12.66
CA VAL A 178 -24.49 -39.17 -11.76
C VAL A 178 -23.64 -38.02 -12.32
N GLU A 179 -24.27 -36.85 -12.43
CA GLU A 179 -23.57 -35.63 -12.79
C GLU A 179 -22.64 -35.21 -11.63
N VAL A 180 -21.33 -35.22 -11.86
CA VAL A 180 -20.31 -34.87 -10.86
C VAL A 180 -19.97 -33.39 -10.92
N SER A 181 -20.09 -32.78 -12.10
CA SER A 181 -19.84 -31.35 -12.30
C SER A 181 -20.77 -30.84 -13.42
N PRO A 182 -21.53 -29.75 -13.18
CA PRO A 182 -22.36 -29.15 -14.22
C PRO A 182 -21.49 -28.56 -15.35
N ALA A 183 -22.10 -28.43 -16.52
CA ALA A 183 -21.48 -27.71 -17.62
C ALA A 183 -21.16 -26.28 -17.19
N LYS A 184 -19.98 -25.77 -17.58
CA LYS A 184 -19.52 -24.41 -17.26
C LYS A 184 -18.98 -23.74 -18.48
N ASP A 185 -19.37 -22.49 -18.64
CA ASP A 185 -18.80 -21.60 -19.63
C ASP A 185 -17.64 -20.80 -19.02
N LYS A 186 -16.46 -20.94 -19.58
CA LYS A 186 -15.25 -20.25 -19.19
C LYS A 186 -14.76 -19.34 -20.31
N VAL A 187 -14.03 -18.31 -19.93
CA VAL A 187 -13.46 -17.36 -20.88
C VAL A 187 -11.96 -17.24 -20.59
N LYS A 188 -11.16 -17.40 -21.64
CA LYS A 188 -9.74 -17.09 -21.61
C LYS A 188 -9.58 -15.61 -21.96
N ILE A 189 -8.99 -14.87 -21.04
CA ILE A 189 -8.74 -13.43 -21.16
C ILE A 189 -7.24 -13.14 -21.06
N ASN A 190 -6.85 -11.93 -21.49
CA ASN A 190 -5.55 -11.43 -21.10
C ASN A 190 -5.49 -11.37 -19.57
N LYS A 191 -4.39 -11.86 -18.99
CA LYS A 191 -4.22 -11.85 -17.54
C LYS A 191 -4.37 -10.44 -17.02
N ARG A 192 -5.24 -10.27 -16.05
CA ARG A 192 -5.50 -8.96 -15.42
C ARG A 192 -4.26 -8.48 -14.66
N PRO A 193 -3.92 -7.20 -14.74
CA PRO A 193 -2.85 -6.66 -13.91
C PRO A 193 -3.27 -6.74 -12.43
N VAL A 194 -2.34 -7.19 -11.58
CA VAL A 194 -2.54 -7.28 -10.14
C VAL A 194 -1.92 -6.07 -9.47
N SER A 195 -2.71 -5.33 -8.70
CA SER A 195 -2.19 -4.21 -7.91
C SER A 195 -1.28 -4.74 -6.79
N LEU A 196 -0.12 -4.11 -6.65
CA LEU A 196 0.83 -4.36 -5.56
C LEU A 196 0.54 -3.49 -4.32
N SER A 197 -0.38 -2.56 -4.44
CA SER A 197 -0.83 -1.69 -3.35
C SER A 197 -2.29 -1.99 -2.99
N ASP A 198 -2.65 -1.66 -1.75
CA ASP A 198 -3.99 -1.71 -1.20
C ASP A 198 -4.40 -0.29 -0.78
N PRO A 199 -5.15 0.44 -1.63
CA PRO A 199 -5.50 1.83 -1.35
C PRO A 199 -6.46 2.03 -0.17
N GLU A 200 -7.16 0.97 0.23
CA GLU A 200 -8.15 0.98 1.31
C GLU A 200 -7.76 -0.01 2.42
N PRO A 201 -6.61 0.19 3.09
CA PRO A 201 -6.15 -0.75 4.09
C PRO A 201 -7.11 -0.85 5.28
N LEU A 202 -7.08 -1.99 5.96
CA LEU A 202 -8.04 -2.31 7.03
C LEU A 202 -8.10 -1.24 8.13
N TRP A 203 -6.98 -0.60 8.48
CA TRP A 203 -6.96 0.44 9.51
C TRP A 203 -7.67 1.74 9.13
N MET A 204 -7.97 1.95 7.84
CA MET A 204 -8.76 3.10 7.38
C MET A 204 -10.27 2.90 7.57
N LYS A 205 -10.72 1.64 7.68
CA LYS A 205 -12.12 1.31 7.94
C LYS A 205 -12.51 1.67 9.37
N HIS A 206 -13.80 1.93 9.59
CA HIS A 206 -14.30 2.10 10.95
C HIS A 206 -14.25 0.76 11.70
N PRO A 207 -13.80 0.70 12.97
CA PRO A 207 -13.69 -0.56 13.74
C PRO A 207 -14.95 -1.42 13.73
N ASN A 208 -16.13 -0.79 13.81
CA ASN A 208 -17.40 -1.51 13.84
C ASN A 208 -17.81 -2.15 12.51
N SER A 209 -17.13 -1.82 11.41
CA SER A 209 -17.35 -2.40 10.08
C SER A 209 -16.39 -3.54 9.75
N CYS A 210 -15.45 -3.84 10.65
CA CYS A 210 -14.44 -4.86 10.45
C CYS A 210 -14.81 -6.14 11.20
N THR A 211 -14.57 -7.28 10.58
CA THR A 211 -14.75 -8.60 11.18
C THR A 211 -13.47 -9.16 11.76
N ASP A 212 -13.56 -10.11 12.67
CA ASP A 212 -12.41 -10.78 13.27
C ASP A 212 -11.55 -11.48 12.21
N GLU A 213 -12.18 -12.03 11.17
CA GLU A 213 -11.47 -12.68 10.07
C GLU A 213 -10.64 -11.68 9.24
N GLU A 214 -11.19 -10.47 8.97
CA GLU A 214 -10.44 -9.41 8.29
C GLU A 214 -9.20 -8.98 9.10
N TYR A 215 -9.31 -8.88 10.44
CA TYR A 215 -8.15 -8.58 11.28
C TYR A 215 -7.08 -9.67 11.25
N LYS A 216 -7.47 -10.93 11.28
CA LYS A 216 -6.54 -12.06 11.21
C LYS A 216 -5.88 -12.19 9.85
N GLU A 217 -6.64 -11.99 8.77
CA GLU A 217 -6.13 -12.00 7.40
C GLU A 217 -5.14 -10.86 7.17
N PHE A 218 -5.49 -9.66 7.62
CA PHE A 218 -4.60 -8.50 7.57
C PHE A 218 -3.29 -8.76 8.34
N TYR A 219 -3.38 -9.34 9.53
CA TYR A 219 -2.21 -9.71 10.32
C TYR A 219 -1.30 -10.69 9.56
N ARG A 220 -1.86 -11.76 9.01
CA ARG A 220 -1.10 -12.74 8.22
C ARG A 220 -0.43 -12.10 7.00
N LYS A 221 -1.17 -11.26 6.28
CA LYS A 221 -0.68 -10.55 5.07
C LYS A 221 0.50 -9.62 5.39
N VAL A 222 0.36 -8.79 6.42
CA VAL A 222 1.33 -7.71 6.72
C VAL A 222 2.59 -8.22 7.41
N PHE A 223 2.45 -9.21 8.32
CA PHE A 223 3.55 -9.69 9.15
C PHE A 223 4.08 -11.05 8.72
N MET A 224 3.49 -11.67 7.69
CA MET A 224 3.83 -13.01 7.21
C MET A 224 3.87 -14.04 8.37
N ASP A 225 3.03 -13.81 9.37
CA ASP A 225 2.93 -14.63 10.57
C ASP A 225 1.65 -15.48 10.50
N TYR A 226 1.82 -16.78 10.44
CA TYR A 226 0.70 -17.73 10.33
C TYR A 226 0.10 -18.11 11.69
N LYS A 227 0.72 -17.68 12.80
CA LYS A 227 0.14 -17.80 14.13
C LYS A 227 -0.93 -16.72 14.28
N GLU A 228 -2.10 -17.09 14.74
CA GLU A 228 -3.15 -16.10 15.00
C GLU A 228 -2.75 -15.19 16.16
N PRO A 229 -3.02 -13.86 16.06
CA PRO A 229 -2.85 -12.97 17.19
C PRO A 229 -3.86 -13.31 18.28
N LEU A 230 -3.51 -13.02 19.54
CA LEU A 230 -4.40 -13.26 20.68
C LEU A 230 -5.62 -12.32 20.64
N PHE A 231 -5.38 -11.06 20.38
CA PHE A 231 -6.36 -9.99 20.20
C PHE A 231 -5.67 -8.76 19.60
N TRP A 232 -6.45 -7.74 19.34
CA TRP A 232 -5.97 -6.48 18.73
C TRP A 232 -6.67 -5.26 19.30
N ILE A 233 -6.09 -4.11 19.01
CA ILE A 233 -6.64 -2.79 19.29
C ILE A 233 -6.68 -2.02 17.98
N HIS A 234 -7.88 -1.68 17.49
CA HIS A 234 -8.03 -0.78 16.36
C HIS A 234 -8.02 0.67 16.89
N LEU A 235 -6.99 1.41 16.48
CA LEU A 235 -6.82 2.81 16.81
C LEU A 235 -7.56 3.65 15.77
N ASN A 236 -8.40 4.56 16.24
CA ASN A 236 -9.10 5.51 15.40
C ASN A 236 -9.31 6.79 16.21
N MET A 237 -8.54 7.82 15.91
CA MET A 237 -8.57 9.10 16.60
C MET A 237 -8.43 10.23 15.58
N ASP A 238 -9.34 11.19 15.63
CA ASP A 238 -9.37 12.35 14.74
C ASP A 238 -8.94 13.64 15.46
N TYR A 239 -8.96 13.66 16.80
CA TYR A 239 -8.58 14.81 17.61
C TYR A 239 -7.91 14.38 18.92
N PRO A 240 -6.83 15.03 19.39
CA PRO A 240 -6.21 16.27 18.91
C PRO A 240 -5.23 16.09 17.72
N PHE A 241 -5.10 14.91 17.19
CA PHE A 241 -4.32 14.57 15.98
C PHE A 241 -4.93 13.36 15.30
N ASN A 242 -4.76 13.26 13.99
CA ASN A 242 -5.17 12.09 13.23
C ASN A 242 -4.24 10.92 13.49
N LEU A 243 -4.79 9.83 14.01
CA LEU A 243 -4.05 8.59 14.19
C LEU A 243 -4.98 7.40 13.96
N LYS A 244 -4.63 6.59 12.98
CA LYS A 244 -5.30 5.33 12.68
C LYS A 244 -4.30 4.20 12.78
N GLY A 245 -4.77 2.99 13.02
CA GLY A 245 -3.86 1.86 13.08
C GLY A 245 -4.49 0.64 13.72
N ILE A 246 -3.72 -0.45 13.73
CA ILE A 246 -4.11 -1.69 14.40
C ILE A 246 -2.88 -2.21 15.13
N LEU A 247 -3.00 -2.42 16.42
CA LEU A 247 -1.99 -3.06 17.25
C LEU A 247 -2.44 -4.47 17.57
N TYR A 248 -1.59 -5.45 17.34
CA TYR A 248 -1.82 -6.85 17.59
C TYR A 248 -0.96 -7.35 18.74
N PHE A 249 -1.55 -8.15 19.61
CA PHE A 249 -0.85 -8.92 20.63
C PHE A 249 -0.52 -10.28 20.03
N PRO A 250 0.74 -10.53 19.64
CA PRO A 250 1.13 -11.81 19.06
C PRO A 250 1.17 -12.89 20.16
N LYS A 251 1.03 -14.13 19.75
CA LYS A 251 1.35 -15.26 20.61
C LYS A 251 2.87 -15.41 20.68
N ILE A 252 3.44 -15.16 21.85
CA ILE A 252 4.88 -15.19 22.08
C ILE A 252 5.31 -16.62 22.40
N ASN A 253 6.24 -17.15 21.62
CA ASN A 253 6.89 -18.41 21.93
C ASN A 253 8.31 -18.13 22.42
N THR A 254 8.48 -18.08 23.73
CA THR A 254 9.75 -17.68 24.38
C THR A 254 10.89 -18.67 24.19
N GLU A 255 10.61 -19.87 23.62
CA GLU A 255 11.64 -20.89 23.43
C GLU A 255 12.40 -20.77 22.11
N TYR A 256 11.80 -20.18 21.08
CA TYR A 256 12.35 -20.22 19.70
C TYR A 256 12.27 -18.91 18.93
N ASP A 257 11.50 -17.94 19.36
CA ASP A 257 11.32 -16.69 18.61
C ASP A 257 12.13 -15.54 19.27
N SER A 258 12.80 -14.74 18.47
CA SER A 258 13.26 -13.42 18.90
C SER A 258 12.02 -12.63 19.36
N ILE A 259 12.08 -12.12 20.60
CA ILE A 259 10.96 -11.40 21.23
C ILE A 259 10.87 -9.98 20.62
N GLU A 260 11.01 -9.83 19.33
CA GLU A 260 10.89 -8.54 18.66
C GLU A 260 9.60 -8.50 17.84
N GLY A 261 8.70 -7.62 18.26
CA GLY A 261 7.55 -7.23 17.47
C GLY A 261 7.97 -6.32 16.30
N THR A 262 7.01 -5.97 15.46
CA THR A 262 7.24 -5.02 14.38
C THR A 262 6.05 -4.07 14.29
N ILE A 263 6.27 -2.80 14.62
CA ILE A 263 5.28 -1.74 14.42
C ILE A 263 5.72 -0.87 13.27
N LYS A 264 4.95 -0.93 12.18
CA LYS A 264 5.18 -0.17 10.95
C LYS A 264 4.52 1.19 11.06
N LEU A 265 5.29 2.24 10.84
CA LEU A 265 4.80 3.62 10.86
C LEU A 265 4.58 4.12 9.44
N TYR A 266 3.40 4.69 9.24
CA TYR A 266 2.97 5.33 7.99
C TYR A 266 2.61 6.81 8.23
N ASN A 267 2.68 7.57 7.18
CA ASN A 267 2.14 8.93 7.10
C ASN A 267 1.37 9.05 5.78
N ASN A 268 0.07 9.25 5.86
CA ASN A 268 -0.81 9.20 4.69
C ASN A 268 -0.62 7.92 3.86
N GLN A 269 -0.65 6.77 4.53
CA GLN A 269 -0.47 5.44 3.91
C GLN A 269 0.91 5.20 3.25
N VAL A 270 1.84 6.16 3.37
CA VAL A 270 3.22 6.01 2.91
C VAL A 270 4.10 5.50 4.04
N PHE A 271 4.81 4.41 3.81
CA PHE A 271 5.70 3.81 4.80
C PHE A 271 6.84 4.78 5.18
N ILE A 272 7.09 4.92 6.47
CA ILE A 272 8.16 5.75 7.03
C ILE A 272 9.29 4.88 7.55
N ALA A 273 9.00 4.06 8.54
CA ALA A 273 9.97 3.16 9.17
C ALA A 273 9.30 2.12 10.07
N ASP A 274 10.08 1.15 10.52
CA ASP A 274 9.69 0.18 11.53
C ASP A 274 10.22 0.60 12.91
N ASN A 275 9.45 0.30 13.96
CA ASN A 275 9.87 0.34 15.37
C ASN A 275 10.54 1.66 15.81
N ILE A 276 9.98 2.80 15.42
CA ILE A 276 10.50 4.11 15.83
C ILE A 276 10.29 4.29 17.33
N LYS A 277 11.37 4.23 18.11
CA LYS A 277 11.37 4.29 19.59
C LYS A 277 10.81 5.61 20.12
N GLU A 278 10.92 6.68 19.37
CA GLU A 278 10.37 7.98 19.72
C GLU A 278 8.83 7.98 19.76
N VAL A 279 8.19 7.18 18.90
CA VAL A 279 6.73 7.05 18.82
C VAL A 279 6.22 5.89 19.66
N ILE A 280 6.93 4.77 19.62
CA ILE A 280 6.52 3.53 20.25
C ILE A 280 7.35 3.31 21.52
N PRO A 281 6.73 3.34 22.71
CA PRO A 281 7.42 2.99 23.95
C PRO A 281 8.11 1.63 23.85
N GLU A 282 9.31 1.52 24.39
CA GLU A 282 10.15 0.32 24.26
C GLU A 282 9.43 -0.96 24.72
N PHE A 283 8.66 -0.88 25.80
CA PHE A 283 7.90 -2.03 26.31
C PHE A 283 6.78 -2.50 25.37
N LEU A 284 6.34 -1.67 24.41
CA LEU A 284 5.37 -2.03 23.38
C LEU A 284 6.01 -2.58 22.10
N LEU A 285 7.34 -2.60 21.98
CA LEU A 285 8.03 -3.14 20.80
C LEU A 285 7.90 -4.65 20.66
N LEU A 286 7.26 -5.33 21.60
CA LEU A 286 6.86 -6.74 21.45
C LEU A 286 5.58 -6.90 20.64
N LEU A 287 4.80 -5.84 20.42
CA LEU A 287 3.60 -5.85 19.62
C LEU A 287 3.94 -5.87 18.12
N LYS A 288 3.02 -6.40 17.33
CA LYS A 288 2.99 -6.20 15.90
C LYS A 288 1.88 -5.22 15.56
N GLY A 289 2.10 -4.34 14.60
CA GLY A 289 1.06 -3.37 14.28
C GLY A 289 1.40 -2.45 13.13
N VAL A 290 0.42 -1.67 12.77
CA VAL A 290 0.53 -0.55 11.83
C VAL A 290 -0.03 0.69 12.50
N ILE A 291 0.65 1.81 12.31
CA ILE A 291 0.22 3.12 12.79
C ILE A 291 0.35 4.08 11.62
N ASP A 292 -0.71 4.78 11.31
CA ASP A 292 -0.75 5.84 10.30
C ASP A 292 -1.14 7.16 10.97
N CYS A 293 -0.26 8.13 10.87
CA CYS A 293 -0.47 9.45 11.45
C CYS A 293 -0.06 10.55 10.47
N PRO A 294 -1.02 11.14 9.75
CA PRO A 294 -0.79 12.24 8.82
C PRO A 294 -0.08 13.46 9.45
N ASP A 295 -0.40 13.74 10.72
CA ASP A 295 0.12 14.91 11.45
C ASP A 295 1.57 14.75 11.95
N LEU A 296 2.25 13.63 11.62
CA LEU A 296 3.64 13.43 12.04
C LEU A 296 4.56 14.50 11.45
N PRO A 297 5.32 15.20 12.29
CA PRO A 297 6.26 16.22 11.85
C PRO A 297 7.51 15.56 11.26
N LEU A 298 7.48 15.24 9.98
CA LEU A 298 8.58 14.60 9.27
C LEU A 298 9.57 15.64 8.73
N ASN A 299 10.85 15.27 8.67
CA ASN A 299 11.83 16.00 7.89
C ASN A 299 11.59 15.84 6.38
N VAL A 300 12.34 16.56 5.55
CA VAL A 300 12.22 16.52 4.09
C VAL A 300 12.41 15.10 3.52
N SER A 301 13.34 14.33 4.10
CA SER A 301 13.60 12.94 3.69
C SER A 301 12.61 11.93 4.28
N ARG A 302 11.68 12.37 5.13
CA ARG A 302 10.73 11.52 5.88
C ARG A 302 11.38 10.45 6.76
N SER A 303 12.67 10.55 7.01
CA SER A 303 13.43 9.54 7.76
C SER A 303 13.56 9.84 9.25
N ALA A 304 13.17 11.02 9.69
CA ALA A 304 13.28 11.45 11.08
C ALA A 304 12.14 12.38 11.50
N LEU A 305 11.81 12.35 12.79
CA LEU A 305 10.79 13.17 13.42
C LEU A 305 11.41 14.47 13.94
N GLN A 306 10.70 15.59 13.78
CA GLN A 306 11.22 16.93 14.12
C GLN A 306 10.70 17.47 15.46
N ASN A 307 9.68 16.88 16.06
CA ASN A 307 9.00 17.47 17.23
C ASN A 307 8.76 16.44 18.34
N ASP A 308 9.63 16.44 19.31
CA ASP A 308 9.56 15.52 20.47
C ASP A 308 8.26 15.66 21.28
N GLY A 309 7.71 16.87 21.40
CA GLY A 309 6.49 17.12 22.16
C GLY A 309 5.24 16.50 21.56
N PHE A 310 5.15 16.50 20.21
CA PHE A 310 4.03 15.87 19.51
C PHE A 310 4.14 14.34 19.55
N VAL A 311 5.31 13.83 19.27
CA VAL A 311 5.64 12.41 19.29
C VAL A 311 5.35 11.79 20.66
N LYS A 312 5.68 12.51 21.74
CA LYS A 312 5.37 12.10 23.10
C LYS A 312 3.87 11.93 23.36
N LYS A 313 3.03 12.83 22.82
CA LYS A 313 1.57 12.71 22.93
C LYS A 313 1.03 11.47 22.23
N ILE A 314 1.57 11.11 21.06
CA ILE A 314 1.21 9.87 20.37
C ILE A 314 1.57 8.67 21.22
N SER A 315 2.79 8.64 21.74
CA SER A 315 3.29 7.57 22.61
C SER A 315 2.42 7.39 23.87
N GLU A 316 2.05 8.49 24.53
CA GLU A 316 1.16 8.48 25.69
C GLU A 316 -0.24 7.95 25.35
N TYR A 317 -0.78 8.34 24.18
CA TYR A 317 -2.09 7.85 23.71
C TYR A 317 -2.07 6.35 23.45
N ILE A 318 -1.05 5.85 22.72
CA ILE A 318 -0.89 4.42 22.43
C ILE A 318 -0.79 3.64 23.76
N THR A 319 0.06 4.09 24.68
CA THR A 319 0.22 3.48 26.00
C THR A 319 -1.11 3.39 26.73
N LYS A 320 -1.87 4.48 26.76
CA LYS A 320 -3.20 4.50 27.39
C LYS A 320 -4.15 3.50 26.77
N LYS A 321 -4.23 3.43 25.43
CA LYS A 321 -5.10 2.47 24.73
C LYS A 321 -4.76 1.03 25.05
N VAL A 322 -3.47 0.70 25.13
CA VAL A 322 -3.01 -0.63 25.52
C VAL A 322 -3.40 -0.92 26.98
N ALA A 323 -3.14 0.02 27.90
CA ALA A 323 -3.50 -0.13 29.30
C ALA A 323 -5.02 -0.28 29.50
N ASP A 324 -5.83 0.51 28.80
CA ASP A 324 -7.30 0.43 28.83
C ASP A 324 -7.81 -0.92 28.34
N LYS A 325 -7.23 -1.45 27.24
CA LYS A 325 -7.59 -2.78 26.70
C LYS A 325 -7.29 -3.89 27.70
N LEU A 326 -6.08 -3.92 28.24
CA LEU A 326 -5.66 -4.95 29.21
C LEU A 326 -6.47 -4.86 30.51
N THR A 327 -6.70 -3.64 31.02
CA THR A 327 -7.55 -3.42 32.19
C THR A 327 -8.99 -3.83 31.94
N GLY A 328 -9.53 -3.52 30.76
CA GLY A 328 -10.86 -3.94 30.33
C GLY A 328 -10.99 -5.47 30.34
N MET A 329 -10.08 -6.17 29.69
CA MET A 329 -10.06 -7.64 29.66
C MET A 329 -9.97 -8.24 31.08
N CYS A 330 -9.09 -7.70 31.91
CA CYS A 330 -8.96 -8.16 33.30
C CYS A 330 -10.25 -8.05 34.10
N LYS A 331 -11.09 -7.04 33.81
CA LYS A 331 -12.36 -6.78 34.52
C LYS A 331 -13.56 -7.49 33.92
N THR A 332 -13.65 -7.56 32.59
CA THR A 332 -14.86 -8.00 31.88
C THR A 332 -14.73 -9.37 31.22
N ASP A 333 -13.50 -9.81 30.96
CA ASP A 333 -13.19 -11.11 30.33
C ASP A 333 -11.95 -11.72 31.02
N ARG A 334 -12.13 -12.02 32.29
CA ARG A 334 -11.07 -12.52 33.17
C ARG A 334 -10.49 -13.86 32.70
N GLU A 335 -11.33 -14.70 32.11
CA GLU A 335 -10.93 -16.01 31.61
C GLU A 335 -9.92 -15.88 30.46
N SER A 336 -10.23 -15.06 29.46
CA SER A 336 -9.29 -14.78 28.36
C SER A 336 -8.02 -14.09 28.85
N TYR A 337 -8.12 -13.14 29.79
CA TYR A 337 -6.98 -12.47 30.37
C TYR A 337 -6.02 -13.45 31.06
N GLU A 338 -6.54 -14.38 31.86
CA GLU A 338 -5.72 -15.39 32.54
C GLU A 338 -5.14 -16.41 31.57
N LYS A 339 -5.90 -16.82 30.55
CA LYS A 339 -5.44 -17.71 29.48
C LYS A 339 -4.27 -17.14 28.70
N TYR A 340 -4.26 -15.83 28.48
CA TYR A 340 -3.21 -15.15 27.70
C TYR A 340 -2.08 -14.60 28.58
N TRP A 341 -2.11 -14.86 29.91
CA TRP A 341 -1.19 -14.25 30.85
C TRP A 341 0.29 -14.45 30.51
N ASP A 342 0.68 -15.63 30.07
CA ASP A 342 2.08 -15.92 29.75
C ASP A 342 2.57 -15.09 28.56
N ASP A 343 1.70 -14.81 27.59
CA ASP A 343 2.00 -13.99 26.42
C ASP A 343 1.93 -12.48 26.72
N ILE A 344 1.04 -12.03 27.61
CA ILE A 344 0.85 -10.60 27.93
C ILE A 344 1.68 -10.11 29.11
N SER A 345 2.11 -11.01 30.02
CA SER A 345 2.87 -10.62 31.19
C SER A 345 4.21 -9.92 30.92
N PRO A 346 4.94 -10.21 29.83
CA PRO A 346 6.12 -9.43 29.45
C PRO A 346 5.85 -7.94 29.27
N PHE A 347 4.68 -7.56 28.68
CA PHE A 347 4.30 -6.15 28.51
C PHE A 347 3.98 -5.45 29.84
N ILE A 348 3.56 -6.19 30.85
CA ILE A 348 3.11 -5.65 32.15
C ILE A 348 4.28 -5.57 33.13
N LYS A 349 5.23 -6.50 33.05
CA LYS A 349 6.37 -6.60 33.95
C LYS A 349 7.58 -5.77 33.52
N TYR A 350 7.61 -5.31 32.26
CA TYR A 350 8.66 -4.44 31.76
C TYR A 350 8.56 -3.06 32.39
#